data_806094e3ee60d607ca752b6240537654
#
_entry.id   806094e3ee60d607ca752b6240537654
#
_cell.length_a   1.000
_cell.length_b   1.000
_cell.length_c   1.000
_cell.angle_alpha   90.00
_cell.angle_beta   90.00
_cell.angle_gamma   90.00
#
_symmetry.space_group_name_H-M   'P 1'
#
loop_
_entity.id
_entity.type
_entity.pdbx_description
1 polymer ?
#
loop_
_entity_poly.entity_id
_entity_poly.type
_entity_poly.pdbx_seq_one_letter_code
_entity_poly.pdbx_strand_id
1 'polypeptide(L)'
;TAITVASIFLCIPCLVISQESVSYTQMQADSGQRIYEQRCANCHGFNLEGFELAPALAGNLFTRRFGDGSADNLARNVLRMPPNEVGLSEEETAEVLAYLFSRNGVEVGTTPVSASLEVLANYTIPAQELIDQRFAPRLPNYATNGPVLPISRLDDLTPVTNDMLLNPPEDDWLIWRRTHSNLGHSPLSEISKNNVDNLRVEWTWSLPSGANMMTPLVHDGVMFTLSTQDVVQALDATTGDLLWAYQHNIEGDYNSESKKGVGIYEDKIIVGTSDIKLIALDAKTGRLAWEHAVDTGGELDHRFKSAPMIINDKAIFGLVGQMQVAGGNFIIAIDLQTGEEAWRFYTIARPDEAYGNSWNGMTLEERTGGSVWTPGSYDPETNLVYFGPAPTYDTVTMREFRNIPGTTSDALYTNSTIALDADTGELVWHFQHVRNDLLDLDWAFERQIIEVPFNGEMRRAVVTGGKAAIFEAMDAATGEYLFSIDMDMQNVFSEIDPRTGDKTMFPAAVLQPGEPTPGLAKNGVCPDALGARNMQTTSYNPSTNM
;
A
#
# COMPACT_ATOMS: atom_id res chain seq x y z
N THR A 1 35.39 42.88 56.10
CA THR A 1 33.91 42.77 56.18
C THR A 1 33.40 42.33 54.82
N ALA A 2 33.16 41.03 54.67
CA ALA A 2 32.59 40.44 53.48
C ALA A 2 31.10 40.25 53.72
N ILE A 3 30.27 40.79 52.83
CA ILE A 3 28.82 40.62 52.87
C ILE A 3 28.48 39.47 51.93
N THR A 4 27.98 38.38 52.52
CA THR A 4 27.47 37.18 51.78
C THR A 4 26.01 37.44 51.48
N VAL A 5 25.67 37.56 50.17
CA VAL A 5 24.30 37.61 49.69
C VAL A 5 23.80 36.20 49.47
N ALA A 6 22.88 35.75 50.28
CA ALA A 6 22.18 34.46 50.09
C ALA A 6 21.04 34.62 49.12
N SER A 7 21.15 34.02 47.94
CA SER A 7 20.05 33.93 46.96
C SER A 7 19.11 32.82 47.38
N ILE A 8 17.91 33.18 47.77
CA ILE A 8 16.80 32.22 48.00
C ILE A 8 16.17 31.87 46.65
N PHE A 9 16.43 30.63 46.18
CA PHE A 9 15.68 30.05 45.07
C PHE A 9 14.30 29.60 45.58
N LEU A 10 13.26 30.36 45.21
CA LEU A 10 11.88 29.84 45.36
C LEU A 10 11.67 28.76 44.28
N CYS A 11 11.66 27.50 44.72
CA CYS A 11 11.12 26.38 43.94
C CYS A 11 9.58 26.55 43.86
N ILE A 12 9.04 27.04 42.73
CA ILE A 12 7.64 26.92 42.43
C ILE A 12 7.38 25.44 42.09
N PRO A 13 6.53 24.71 42.82
CA PRO A 13 6.17 23.36 42.41
C PRO A 13 5.41 23.47 41.09
N CYS A 14 5.95 22.91 40.00
CA CYS A 14 5.17 22.59 38.81
C CYS A 14 4.07 21.62 39.25
N LEU A 15 2.85 22.10 39.30
CA LEU A 15 1.66 21.23 39.36
C LEU A 15 1.63 20.44 38.05
N VAL A 16 2.12 19.23 38.08
CA VAL A 16 1.84 18.25 37.04
C VAL A 16 0.37 17.90 37.23
N ILE A 17 -0.49 18.49 36.42
CA ILE A 17 -1.89 18.07 36.30
C ILE A 17 -1.81 16.70 35.62
N SER A 18 -1.91 15.60 36.38
CA SER A 18 -2.10 14.29 35.81
C SER A 18 -3.50 14.28 35.16
N GLN A 19 -3.56 14.12 33.86
CA GLN A 19 -4.83 13.89 33.19
C GLN A 19 -5.43 12.58 33.75
N GLU A 20 -6.72 12.59 34.02
CA GLU A 20 -7.45 11.40 34.48
C GLU A 20 -7.62 10.42 33.31
N SER A 21 -7.58 9.12 33.58
CA SER A 21 -7.91 8.11 32.58
C SER A 21 -9.38 8.19 32.19
N VAL A 22 -9.67 8.02 30.91
CA VAL A 22 -11.05 7.95 30.43
C VAL A 22 -11.76 6.74 31.04
N SER A 23 -13.05 6.84 31.25
CA SER A 23 -13.90 5.72 31.72
C SER A 23 -15.20 5.71 30.92
N TYR A 24 -15.94 4.58 30.96
CA TYR A 24 -17.19 4.38 30.25
C TYR A 24 -18.11 3.45 31.06
N THR A 25 -19.41 3.40 30.73
CA THR A 25 -20.32 2.43 31.30
C THR A 25 -20.47 1.20 30.40
N GLN A 26 -20.70 0.02 31.02
CA GLN A 26 -20.93 -1.21 30.25
C GLN A 26 -22.11 -1.07 29.28
N MET A 27 -23.18 -0.37 29.70
CA MET A 27 -24.34 -0.13 28.84
C MET A 27 -23.97 0.64 27.56
N GLN A 28 -23.11 1.65 27.65
CA GLN A 28 -22.64 2.36 26.48
C GLN A 28 -21.81 1.45 25.58
N ALA A 29 -20.92 0.63 26.14
CA ALA A 29 -20.11 -0.28 25.35
C ALA A 29 -20.96 -1.33 24.63
N ASP A 30 -21.98 -1.89 25.27
CA ASP A 30 -22.90 -2.87 24.66
C ASP A 30 -23.74 -2.23 23.54
N SER A 31 -24.16 -0.99 23.71
CA SER A 31 -24.87 -0.22 22.69
C SER A 31 -23.92 0.13 21.51
N GLY A 32 -22.71 0.59 21.83
CA GLY A 32 -21.70 0.94 20.87
C GLY A 32 -21.23 -0.24 20.00
N GLN A 33 -21.19 -1.45 20.56
CA GLN A 33 -20.92 -2.66 19.79
C GLN A 33 -21.93 -2.85 18.66
N ARG A 34 -23.23 -2.68 18.95
CA ARG A 34 -24.29 -2.84 17.94
C ARG A 34 -24.17 -1.80 16.82
N ILE A 35 -23.86 -0.55 17.18
CA ILE A 35 -23.64 0.51 16.20
C ILE A 35 -22.40 0.21 15.35
N TYR A 36 -21.31 -0.21 15.99
CA TYR A 36 -20.08 -0.58 15.33
C TYR A 36 -20.31 -1.71 14.31
N GLU A 37 -20.96 -2.80 14.71
CA GLU A 37 -21.26 -3.94 13.84
C GLU A 37 -22.11 -3.55 12.63
N GLN A 38 -23.00 -2.58 12.76
CA GLN A 38 -23.88 -2.12 11.68
C GLN A 38 -23.23 -1.11 10.75
N ARG A 39 -22.34 -0.23 11.26
CA ARG A 39 -21.87 0.94 10.52
C ARG A 39 -20.36 1.01 10.32
N CYS A 40 -19.58 0.25 11.07
CA CYS A 40 -18.12 0.35 11.07
C CYS A 40 -17.43 -0.96 10.66
N ALA A 41 -18.00 -2.11 11.02
CA ALA A 41 -17.37 -3.41 10.90
C ALA A 41 -17.08 -3.80 9.43
N ASN A 42 -17.86 -3.33 8.48
CA ASN A 42 -17.61 -3.60 7.06
C ASN A 42 -16.26 -3.06 6.57
N CYS A 43 -15.75 -1.98 7.18
CA CYS A 43 -14.46 -1.40 6.85
C CYS A 43 -13.37 -1.72 7.88
N HIS A 44 -13.71 -1.78 9.18
CA HIS A 44 -12.74 -1.96 10.26
C HIS A 44 -12.66 -3.39 10.80
N GLY A 45 -13.42 -4.35 10.24
CA GLY A 45 -13.48 -5.73 10.70
C GLY A 45 -14.37 -5.95 11.91
N PHE A 46 -14.99 -7.12 12.03
CA PHE A 46 -15.89 -7.45 13.15
C PHE A 46 -15.16 -7.56 14.50
N ASN A 47 -13.86 -7.85 14.49
CA ASN A 47 -13.01 -7.90 15.68
C ASN A 47 -12.11 -6.67 15.81
N LEU A 48 -12.38 -5.59 15.10
CA LEU A 48 -11.58 -4.36 15.05
C LEU A 48 -10.18 -4.56 14.44
N GLU A 49 -9.99 -5.62 13.67
CA GLU A 49 -8.72 -6.03 13.08
C GLU A 49 -8.25 -5.12 11.93
N GLY A 50 -9.15 -4.29 11.40
CA GLY A 50 -8.90 -3.46 10.21
C GLY A 50 -8.93 -4.27 8.91
N PHE A 51 -9.03 -3.55 7.80
CA PHE A 51 -8.86 -4.05 6.44
C PHE A 51 -8.04 -3.04 5.62
N GLU A 52 -7.82 -3.32 4.35
CA GLU A 52 -7.02 -2.47 3.45
C GLU A 52 -7.44 -0.99 3.42
N LEU A 53 -8.74 -0.72 3.57
CA LEU A 53 -9.30 0.63 3.49
C LEU A 53 -9.44 1.31 4.85
N ALA A 54 -9.29 0.58 5.94
CA ALA A 54 -9.52 1.12 7.27
C ALA A 54 -8.59 0.49 8.31
N PRO A 55 -7.94 1.29 9.18
CA PRO A 55 -6.99 0.78 10.15
C PRO A 55 -7.67 -0.09 11.22
N ALA A 56 -6.86 -0.95 11.86
CA ALA A 56 -7.29 -1.66 13.06
C ALA A 56 -7.66 -0.67 14.18
N LEU A 57 -8.73 -0.97 14.88
CA LEU A 57 -9.26 -0.16 16.00
C LEU A 57 -9.09 -0.86 17.35
N ALA A 58 -8.27 -1.91 17.42
CA ALA A 58 -7.86 -2.57 18.66
C ALA A 58 -6.41 -3.06 18.57
N GLY A 59 -5.83 -3.38 19.75
CA GLY A 59 -4.49 -3.95 19.87
C GLY A 59 -3.37 -2.95 19.68
N ASN A 60 -2.18 -3.45 19.27
CA ASN A 60 -0.95 -2.67 19.23
C ASN A 60 -1.04 -1.39 18.41
N LEU A 61 -1.72 -1.40 17.26
CA LEU A 61 -1.88 -0.21 16.42
C LEU A 61 -2.73 0.86 17.07
N PHE A 62 -3.83 0.46 17.71
CA PHE A 62 -4.66 1.38 18.46
C PHE A 62 -3.87 2.01 19.61
N THR A 63 -3.14 1.18 20.37
CA THR A 63 -2.31 1.63 21.50
C THR A 63 -1.23 2.62 21.06
N ARG A 64 -0.54 2.37 19.96
CA ARG A 64 0.47 3.30 19.43
C ARG A 64 -0.10 4.61 18.97
N ARG A 65 -1.28 4.57 18.36
CA ARG A 65 -1.89 5.77 17.79
C ARG A 65 -2.58 6.63 18.84
N PHE A 66 -3.17 6.00 19.85
CA PHE A 66 -4.05 6.67 20.80
C PHE A 66 -3.66 6.44 22.26
N GLY A 67 -2.83 5.43 22.57
CA GLY A 67 -2.37 5.14 23.94
C GLY A 67 -1.55 6.29 24.51
N ASP A 68 -1.78 6.59 25.78
CA ASP A 68 -1.25 7.75 26.53
C ASP A 68 -1.55 9.12 25.86
N GLY A 69 -2.35 9.08 24.78
CA GLY A 69 -2.82 10.27 24.09
C GLY A 69 -4.15 10.79 24.67
N SER A 70 -4.50 12.02 24.30
CA SER A 70 -5.77 12.65 24.68
C SER A 70 -6.94 11.98 23.95
N ALA A 71 -8.02 11.67 24.70
CA ALA A 71 -9.20 10.96 24.21
C ALA A 71 -9.97 11.74 23.12
N ASP A 72 -9.83 13.06 23.05
CA ASP A 72 -10.47 13.86 22.01
C ASP A 72 -9.88 13.57 20.61
N ASN A 73 -8.63 13.12 20.53
CA ASN A 73 -8.02 12.73 19.26
C ASN A 73 -8.75 11.54 18.61
N LEU A 74 -9.06 10.50 19.39
CA LEU A 74 -9.88 9.38 18.90
C LEU A 74 -11.30 9.87 18.54
N ALA A 75 -11.92 10.68 19.39
CA ALA A 75 -13.26 11.18 19.16
C ALA A 75 -13.38 11.99 17.86
N ARG A 76 -12.39 12.82 17.53
CA ARG A 76 -12.34 13.55 16.24
C ARG A 76 -12.38 12.61 15.04
N ASN A 77 -11.71 11.46 15.14
CA ASN A 77 -11.74 10.46 14.07
C ASN A 77 -13.12 9.77 14.00
N VAL A 78 -13.69 9.37 15.13
CA VAL A 78 -15.01 8.70 15.17
C VAL A 78 -16.13 9.61 14.66
N LEU A 79 -16.12 10.90 15.00
CA LEU A 79 -17.10 11.89 14.52
C LEU A 79 -17.12 12.08 12.99
N ARG A 80 -16.07 11.67 12.30
CA ARG A 80 -15.96 11.75 10.83
C ARG A 80 -16.36 10.45 10.14
N MET A 81 -16.77 9.42 10.90
CA MET A 81 -17.10 8.09 10.41
C MET A 81 -18.59 7.78 10.53
N PRO A 82 -19.16 6.98 9.64
CA PRO A 82 -18.62 6.54 8.35
C PRO A 82 -18.53 7.70 7.36
N PRO A 83 -17.55 7.71 6.47
CA PRO A 83 -17.23 8.90 5.67
C PRO A 83 -18.31 9.29 4.63
N ASN A 84 -19.22 8.39 4.30
CA ASN A 84 -20.20 8.59 3.21
C ASN A 84 -21.65 8.46 3.63
N GLU A 85 -21.90 8.45 4.95
CA GLU A 85 -23.23 8.35 5.52
C GLU A 85 -23.53 9.57 6.39
N VAL A 86 -24.77 9.67 6.84
CA VAL A 86 -25.11 10.61 7.90
C VAL A 86 -24.25 10.26 9.13
N GLY A 87 -23.44 11.20 9.57
CA GLY A 87 -22.54 11.02 10.72
C GLY A 87 -23.29 10.49 11.95
N LEU A 88 -22.52 9.96 12.90
CA LEU A 88 -23.07 9.53 14.19
C LEU A 88 -23.59 10.73 14.97
N SER A 89 -24.69 10.58 15.69
CA SER A 89 -25.11 11.54 16.70
C SER A 89 -24.10 11.60 17.85
N GLU A 90 -24.16 12.63 18.68
CA GLU A 90 -23.29 12.71 19.87
C GLU A 90 -23.45 11.49 20.79
N GLU A 91 -24.67 10.99 20.96
CA GLU A 91 -24.96 9.81 21.78
C GLU A 91 -24.34 8.56 21.15
N GLU A 92 -24.57 8.31 19.86
CA GLU A 92 -23.97 7.18 19.12
C GLU A 92 -22.44 7.26 19.12
N THR A 93 -21.87 8.45 18.99
CA THR A 93 -20.41 8.66 19.05
C THR A 93 -19.86 8.26 20.43
N ALA A 94 -20.53 8.69 21.52
CA ALA A 94 -20.13 8.31 22.87
C ALA A 94 -20.22 6.80 23.10
N GLU A 95 -21.26 6.15 22.57
CA GLU A 95 -21.44 4.70 22.66
C GLU A 95 -20.35 3.95 21.86
N VAL A 96 -20.04 4.37 20.64
CA VAL A 96 -18.94 3.79 19.83
C VAL A 96 -17.59 3.99 20.53
N LEU A 97 -17.31 5.17 21.08
CA LEU A 97 -16.12 5.41 21.88
C LEU A 97 -16.03 4.45 23.07
N ALA A 98 -17.14 4.25 23.80
CA ALA A 98 -17.20 3.32 24.92
C ALA A 98 -16.88 1.88 24.49
N TYR A 99 -17.39 1.45 23.34
CA TYR A 99 -17.05 0.14 22.77
C TYR A 99 -15.57 0.04 22.42
N LEU A 100 -15.01 1.03 21.74
CA LEU A 100 -13.57 1.05 21.40
C LEU A 100 -12.71 1.04 22.67
N PHE A 101 -13.06 1.79 23.68
CA PHE A 101 -12.37 1.78 24.98
C PHE A 101 -12.45 0.40 25.64
N SER A 102 -13.60 -0.26 25.64
CA SER A 102 -13.78 -1.60 26.21
C SER A 102 -12.87 -2.65 25.54
N ARG A 103 -12.62 -2.47 24.22
CA ARG A 103 -11.81 -3.40 23.44
C ARG A 103 -10.31 -3.10 23.55
N ASN A 104 -9.95 -1.96 24.12
CA ASN A 104 -8.57 -1.48 24.26
C ASN A 104 -8.17 -1.24 25.71
N GLY A 105 -8.69 -2.04 26.65
CA GLY A 105 -8.20 -2.16 28.01
C GLY A 105 -8.53 -0.99 28.95
N VAL A 106 -9.38 -0.07 28.53
CA VAL A 106 -9.93 0.92 29.47
C VAL A 106 -10.87 0.23 30.45
N GLU A 107 -10.72 0.49 31.72
CA GLU A 107 -11.58 -0.11 32.74
C GLU A 107 -13.02 0.45 32.67
N VAL A 108 -13.99 -0.45 32.82
CA VAL A 108 -15.38 -0.06 32.96
C VAL A 108 -15.61 0.71 34.26
N GLY A 109 -16.29 1.84 34.14
CA GLY A 109 -16.63 2.70 35.30
C GLY A 109 -18.12 2.89 35.44
N THR A 110 -18.49 3.84 36.30
CA THR A 110 -19.87 4.23 36.52
C THR A 110 -20.26 5.54 35.85
N THR A 111 -19.25 6.27 35.33
CA THR A 111 -19.44 7.54 34.65
C THR A 111 -19.52 7.31 33.15
N PRO A 112 -20.59 7.73 32.47
CA PRO A 112 -20.67 7.59 31.02
C PRO A 112 -19.63 8.49 30.31
N VAL A 113 -19.04 7.97 29.25
CA VAL A 113 -18.19 8.78 28.39
C VAL A 113 -19.04 9.78 27.59
N SER A 114 -18.50 10.97 27.40
CA SER A 114 -19.07 12.04 26.58
C SER A 114 -18.45 12.06 25.19
N ALA A 115 -19.19 12.48 24.16
CA ALA A 115 -18.63 12.78 22.83
C ALA A 115 -18.06 14.20 22.72
N SER A 116 -18.21 15.04 23.75
CA SER A 116 -17.68 16.41 23.75
C SER A 116 -16.16 16.41 23.70
N LEU A 117 -15.60 17.01 22.64
CA LEU A 117 -14.16 17.11 22.46
C LEU A 117 -13.49 17.92 23.58
N GLU A 118 -14.17 18.94 24.10
CA GLU A 118 -13.67 19.77 25.21
C GLU A 118 -13.57 18.96 26.51
N VAL A 119 -14.53 18.09 26.76
CA VAL A 119 -14.52 17.19 27.91
C VAL A 119 -13.44 16.13 27.74
N LEU A 120 -13.37 15.49 26.57
CA LEU A 120 -12.44 14.40 26.28
C LEU A 120 -10.96 14.87 26.23
N ALA A 121 -10.71 16.14 25.95
CA ALA A 121 -9.35 16.71 25.99
C ALA A 121 -8.71 16.65 27.39
N ASN A 122 -9.50 16.47 28.44
CA ASN A 122 -9.00 16.36 29.82
C ASN A 122 -8.67 14.91 30.24
N TYR A 123 -8.95 13.94 29.39
CA TYR A 123 -8.74 12.53 29.69
C TYR A 123 -7.70 11.91 28.76
N THR A 124 -6.95 10.95 29.27
CA THR A 124 -6.03 10.12 28.48
C THR A 124 -6.60 8.72 28.27
N ILE A 125 -6.28 8.13 27.12
CA ILE A 125 -6.52 6.70 26.86
C ILE A 125 -5.32 5.96 27.42
N PRO A 126 -5.48 5.03 28.40
CA PRO A 126 -4.34 4.29 28.91
C PRO A 126 -3.71 3.43 27.81
N ALA A 127 -2.39 3.49 27.69
CA ALA A 127 -1.67 2.57 26.82
C ALA A 127 -1.76 1.15 27.38
N GLN A 128 -2.14 0.21 26.52
CA GLN A 128 -2.00 -1.21 26.86
C GLN A 128 -0.53 -1.63 26.76
N GLU A 129 -0.17 -2.67 27.52
CA GLU A 129 1.08 -3.36 27.27
C GLU A 129 1.03 -3.94 25.84
N LEU A 130 2.00 -3.54 25.00
CA LEU A 130 2.06 -4.01 23.63
C LEU A 130 2.26 -5.53 23.64
N ILE A 131 1.38 -6.22 22.92
CA ILE A 131 1.52 -7.68 22.77
C ILE A 131 2.74 -7.92 21.91
N ASP A 132 3.72 -8.61 22.47
CA ASP A 132 4.88 -9.06 21.72
C ASP A 132 4.40 -10.08 20.66
N GLN A 133 4.40 -9.69 19.40
CA GLN A 133 3.95 -10.54 18.30
C GLN A 133 4.75 -11.83 18.16
N ARG A 134 5.96 -11.91 18.75
CA ARG A 134 6.72 -13.16 18.86
C ARG A 134 5.97 -14.26 19.61
N PHE A 135 4.97 -13.88 20.44
CA PHE A 135 4.09 -14.79 21.16
C PHE A 135 2.68 -14.92 20.54
N ALA A 136 2.41 -14.21 19.43
CA ALA A 136 1.19 -14.45 18.69
C ALA A 136 1.11 -15.96 18.31
N PRO A 137 -0.09 -16.57 18.31
CA PRO A 137 -0.23 -17.97 17.94
C PRO A 137 0.38 -18.18 16.56
N ARG A 138 1.52 -18.87 16.51
CA ARG A 138 2.11 -19.28 15.23
C ARG A 138 1.14 -20.26 14.57
N LEU A 139 1.05 -20.20 13.26
CA LEU A 139 0.29 -21.19 12.50
C LEU A 139 0.71 -22.60 12.94
N PRO A 140 -0.24 -23.51 13.16
CA PRO A 140 0.09 -24.84 13.65
C PRO A 140 1.04 -25.53 12.69
N ASN A 141 2.26 -25.80 13.15
CA ASN A 141 3.26 -26.75 12.61
C ASN A 141 3.72 -26.63 11.15
N TYR A 142 3.38 -25.58 10.40
CA TYR A 142 3.94 -25.39 9.04
C TYR A 142 5.35 -24.80 9.04
N ALA A 143 5.77 -24.19 10.13
CA ALA A 143 7.06 -23.55 10.25
C ALA A 143 8.17 -24.56 10.62
N THR A 144 8.37 -25.52 9.79
CA THR A 144 9.66 -26.21 9.77
C THR A 144 10.50 -25.52 8.71
N ASN A 145 11.44 -24.68 9.11
CA ASN A 145 12.41 -24.09 8.20
C ASN A 145 13.19 -25.19 7.46
N GLY A 146 12.54 -25.85 6.50
CA GLY A 146 13.13 -26.95 5.74
C GLY A 146 12.09 -27.84 5.07
N PRO A 147 12.51 -28.79 4.23
CA PRO A 147 11.64 -29.70 3.47
C PRO A 147 10.74 -30.54 4.37
N VAL A 148 9.45 -30.64 4.00
CA VAL A 148 8.44 -31.41 4.76
C VAL A 148 8.35 -32.87 4.31
N LEU A 149 8.70 -33.15 3.05
CA LEU A 149 8.63 -34.47 2.45
C LEU A 149 9.92 -34.83 1.70
N PRO A 150 10.26 -36.11 1.51
CA PRO A 150 11.35 -36.52 0.62
C PRO A 150 10.94 -36.25 -0.83
N ILE A 151 11.63 -35.28 -1.51
CA ILE A 151 11.03 -34.65 -2.65
C ILE A 151 11.95 -34.66 -3.85
N SER A 152 11.55 -35.45 -4.86
CA SER A 152 12.18 -35.42 -6.17
C SER A 152 11.95 -34.10 -6.94
N ARG A 153 10.81 -33.41 -6.73
CA ARG A 153 10.46 -32.19 -7.46
C ARG A 153 11.43 -31.04 -7.18
N LEU A 154 11.85 -30.83 -5.94
CA LEU A 154 12.81 -29.79 -5.58
C LEU A 154 14.24 -30.10 -6.05
N ASP A 155 14.56 -31.37 -6.29
CA ASP A 155 15.88 -31.76 -6.82
C ASP A 155 16.03 -31.27 -8.28
N ASP A 156 14.92 -31.26 -9.04
CA ASP A 156 14.87 -30.84 -10.44
C ASP A 156 14.79 -29.31 -10.61
N LEU A 157 14.53 -28.56 -9.52
CA LEU A 157 14.41 -27.10 -9.60
C LEU A 157 15.72 -26.47 -10.06
N THR A 158 15.65 -25.73 -11.17
CA THR A 158 16.81 -25.06 -11.80
C THR A 158 16.96 -23.61 -11.34
N PRO A 159 18.15 -23.02 -11.36
CA PRO A 159 18.32 -21.60 -11.07
C PRO A 159 17.66 -20.71 -12.12
N VAL A 160 16.95 -19.68 -11.68
CA VAL A 160 16.30 -18.70 -12.56
C VAL A 160 17.31 -17.63 -12.98
N THR A 161 17.53 -17.49 -14.28
CA THR A 161 18.48 -16.51 -14.85
C THR A 161 17.77 -15.22 -15.29
N ASN A 162 18.54 -14.16 -15.51
CA ASN A 162 18.03 -12.92 -16.11
C ASN A 162 17.37 -13.16 -17.47
N ASP A 163 17.93 -14.05 -18.30
CA ASP A 163 17.33 -14.40 -19.60
C ASP A 163 15.95 -15.05 -19.44
N MET A 164 15.78 -15.92 -18.45
CA MET A 164 14.48 -16.52 -18.14
C MET A 164 13.47 -15.49 -17.62
N LEU A 165 13.92 -14.48 -16.89
CA LEU A 165 13.03 -13.39 -16.44
C LEU A 165 12.61 -12.49 -17.60
N LEU A 166 13.50 -12.27 -18.57
CA LEU A 166 13.19 -11.50 -19.81
C LEU A 166 12.31 -12.31 -20.76
N ASN A 167 12.58 -13.61 -20.90
CA ASN A 167 11.92 -14.54 -21.80
C ASN A 167 11.45 -15.78 -21.05
N PRO A 168 10.38 -15.69 -20.24
CA PRO A 168 9.95 -16.79 -19.40
C PRO A 168 9.56 -18.03 -20.20
N PRO A 169 10.02 -19.24 -19.80
CA PRO A 169 9.55 -20.50 -20.36
C PRO A 169 8.02 -20.56 -20.41
N GLU A 170 7.45 -21.26 -21.38
CA GLU A 170 5.99 -21.28 -21.58
C GLU A 170 5.24 -21.78 -20.35
N ASP A 171 5.78 -22.80 -19.68
CA ASP A 171 5.20 -23.45 -18.51
C ASP A 171 5.42 -22.68 -17.20
N ASP A 172 6.26 -21.64 -17.21
CA ASP A 172 6.65 -20.89 -16.03
C ASP A 172 5.91 -19.56 -15.87
N TRP A 173 5.75 -19.14 -14.61
CA TRP A 173 5.25 -17.84 -14.22
C TRP A 173 6.20 -17.22 -13.19
N LEU A 174 7.27 -16.56 -13.67
CA LEU A 174 8.42 -16.15 -12.86
C LEU A 174 8.31 -14.74 -12.27
N ILE A 175 7.36 -13.94 -12.75
CA ILE A 175 7.18 -12.54 -12.36
C ILE A 175 5.70 -12.30 -12.06
N TRP A 176 5.39 -11.32 -11.26
CA TRP A 176 4.03 -10.95 -10.83
C TRP A 176 2.96 -11.01 -11.94
N ARG A 177 3.29 -10.55 -13.15
CA ARG A 177 2.39 -10.55 -14.32
C ARG A 177 2.95 -11.37 -15.48
N ARG A 178 3.72 -12.37 -15.19
CA ARG A 178 4.42 -13.29 -16.07
C ARG A 178 5.59 -12.67 -16.86
N THR A 179 5.45 -11.45 -17.34
CA THR A 179 6.48 -10.74 -18.12
C THR A 179 6.79 -9.39 -17.51
N HIS A 180 7.98 -8.86 -17.74
CA HIS A 180 8.36 -7.51 -17.35
C HIS A 180 7.46 -6.42 -17.99
N SER A 181 6.84 -6.72 -19.12
CA SER A 181 5.83 -5.85 -19.75
C SER A 181 4.46 -5.90 -19.09
N ASN A 182 4.30 -6.65 -18.00
CA ASN A 182 3.05 -6.76 -17.22
C ASN A 182 1.82 -7.22 -18.02
N LEU A 183 1.98 -8.10 -19.02
CA LEU A 183 0.87 -8.50 -19.89
C LEU A 183 -0.20 -9.32 -19.17
N GLY A 184 0.18 -10.10 -18.15
CA GLY A 184 -0.75 -10.97 -17.43
C GLY A 184 -1.40 -12.03 -18.31
N HIS A 185 -0.65 -12.52 -19.29
CA HIS A 185 -1.09 -13.47 -20.30
C HIS A 185 -0.25 -14.72 -20.28
N SER A 186 -0.88 -15.89 -20.28
CA SER A 186 -0.23 -17.18 -20.45
C SER A 186 -0.19 -17.55 -21.94
N PRO A 187 0.93 -18.02 -22.50
CA PRO A 187 0.99 -18.52 -23.85
C PRO A 187 0.42 -19.93 -24.00
N LEU A 188 0.13 -20.62 -22.88
CA LEU A 188 -0.43 -21.97 -22.89
C LEU A 188 -1.78 -22.02 -23.60
N SER A 189 -2.04 -23.06 -24.36
CA SER A 189 -3.21 -23.20 -25.22
C SER A 189 -4.07 -24.45 -24.94
N GLU A 190 -3.70 -25.26 -23.93
CA GLU A 190 -4.41 -26.50 -23.55
C GLU A 190 -5.82 -26.19 -23.06
N ILE A 191 -6.01 -25.07 -22.38
CA ILE A 191 -7.33 -24.59 -21.96
C ILE A 191 -7.80 -23.55 -22.96
N SER A 192 -8.97 -23.77 -23.52
CA SER A 192 -9.60 -22.92 -24.53
C SER A 192 -11.10 -22.83 -24.33
N LYS A 193 -11.78 -21.94 -25.08
CA LYS A 193 -13.24 -21.87 -25.07
C LYS A 193 -13.96 -23.17 -25.44
N ASN A 194 -13.26 -24.14 -26.05
CA ASN A 194 -13.86 -25.40 -26.47
C ASN A 194 -13.82 -26.48 -25.37
N ASN A 195 -13.03 -26.29 -24.31
CA ASN A 195 -12.86 -27.28 -23.25
C ASN A 195 -12.87 -26.70 -21.83
N VAL A 196 -13.02 -25.39 -21.68
CA VAL A 196 -13.07 -24.73 -20.36
C VAL A 196 -14.18 -25.28 -19.45
N ASP A 197 -15.30 -25.73 -20.01
CA ASP A 197 -16.39 -26.35 -19.26
C ASP A 197 -16.01 -27.70 -18.64
N ASN A 198 -14.91 -28.29 -19.07
CA ASN A 198 -14.37 -29.54 -18.53
C ASN A 198 -13.44 -29.38 -17.34
N LEU A 199 -13.11 -28.13 -16.96
CA LEU A 199 -12.26 -27.86 -15.80
C LEU A 199 -12.86 -28.47 -14.53
N ARG A 200 -11.98 -29.07 -13.73
CA ARG A 200 -12.31 -29.61 -12.40
C ARG A 200 -11.27 -29.12 -11.40
N VAL A 201 -11.68 -29.05 -10.14
CA VAL A 201 -10.74 -28.77 -9.05
C VAL A 201 -9.87 -30.00 -8.86
N GLU A 202 -8.57 -29.86 -9.02
CA GLU A 202 -7.59 -30.92 -8.79
C GLU A 202 -7.21 -30.99 -7.31
N TRP A 203 -6.87 -29.84 -6.73
CA TRP A 203 -6.54 -29.69 -5.32
C TRP A 203 -6.94 -28.33 -4.78
N THR A 204 -6.92 -28.16 -3.47
CA THR A 204 -7.17 -26.92 -2.77
C THR A 204 -6.15 -26.74 -1.65
N TRP A 205 -5.72 -25.51 -1.42
CA TRP A 205 -4.83 -25.15 -0.33
C TRP A 205 -5.44 -24.06 0.53
N SER A 206 -5.42 -24.22 1.86
CA SER A 206 -5.96 -23.24 2.80
C SER A 206 -4.89 -22.24 3.19
N LEU A 207 -5.14 -20.97 2.96
CA LEU A 207 -4.29 -19.88 3.43
C LEU A 207 -4.68 -19.44 4.84
N PRO A 208 -3.76 -18.83 5.61
CA PRO A 208 -4.10 -18.17 6.86
C PRO A 208 -5.21 -17.14 6.70
N SER A 209 -5.96 -16.94 7.77
CA SER A 209 -6.98 -15.89 7.84
C SER A 209 -6.36 -14.50 7.67
N GLY A 210 -6.99 -13.66 6.87
CA GLY A 210 -6.53 -12.30 6.56
C GLY A 210 -6.57 -12.01 5.07
N ALA A 211 -6.14 -10.80 4.69
CA ALA A 211 -6.07 -10.40 3.29
C ALA A 211 -4.90 -11.09 2.58
N ASN A 212 -5.22 -11.85 1.53
CA ASN A 212 -4.25 -12.55 0.68
C ASN A 212 -4.44 -12.07 -0.75
N MET A 213 -3.45 -11.36 -1.32
CA MET A 213 -3.55 -10.69 -2.62
C MET A 213 -2.41 -11.07 -3.58
N MET A 214 -1.61 -12.05 -3.23
CA MET A 214 -0.45 -12.39 -4.02
C MET A 214 -0.80 -13.14 -5.31
N THR A 215 0.03 -12.92 -6.33
CA THR A 215 0.15 -13.81 -7.48
C THR A 215 1.19 -14.87 -7.17
N PRO A 216 0.87 -16.15 -7.18
CA PRO A 216 1.85 -17.22 -7.01
C PRO A 216 2.85 -17.22 -8.19
N LEU A 217 4.12 -17.52 -7.91
CA LEU A 217 5.09 -17.85 -8.95
C LEU A 217 5.12 -19.36 -9.16
N VAL A 218 5.36 -19.76 -10.40
CA VAL A 218 5.54 -21.18 -10.75
C VAL A 218 6.81 -21.35 -11.56
N HIS A 219 7.67 -22.25 -11.13
CA HIS A 219 8.92 -22.61 -11.79
C HIS A 219 9.19 -24.11 -11.65
N ASP A 220 9.51 -24.78 -12.76
CA ASP A 220 9.78 -26.23 -12.80
C ASP A 220 8.71 -27.08 -12.07
N GLY A 221 7.43 -26.63 -12.13
CA GLY A 221 6.31 -27.30 -11.46
C GLY A 221 6.25 -27.09 -9.95
N VAL A 222 7.05 -26.19 -9.37
CA VAL A 222 6.96 -25.75 -7.98
C VAL A 222 6.23 -24.40 -7.93
N MET A 223 5.18 -24.31 -7.10
CA MET A 223 4.43 -23.10 -6.86
C MET A 223 4.90 -22.43 -5.56
N PHE A 224 5.35 -21.18 -5.65
CA PHE A 224 5.74 -20.37 -4.49
C PHE A 224 4.62 -19.40 -4.13
N THR A 225 4.21 -19.40 -2.87
CA THR A 225 3.15 -18.55 -2.35
C THR A 225 3.64 -17.73 -1.15
N LEU A 226 3.03 -16.56 -0.97
CA LEU A 226 3.22 -15.70 0.20
C LEU A 226 1.85 -15.36 0.76
N SER A 227 1.63 -15.59 2.02
CA SER A 227 0.39 -15.28 2.69
C SER A 227 0.60 -14.29 3.83
N THR A 228 -0.49 -13.85 4.43
CA THR A 228 -0.46 -12.98 5.60
C THR A 228 0.46 -13.56 6.69
N GLN A 229 1.02 -12.71 7.55
CA GLN A 229 2.04 -13.02 8.55
C GLN A 229 3.39 -13.50 7.97
N ASP A 230 3.67 -13.09 6.73
CA ASP A 230 4.92 -13.39 6.03
C ASP A 230 5.24 -14.90 5.97
N VAL A 231 4.20 -15.70 5.71
CA VAL A 231 4.35 -17.14 5.51
C VAL A 231 4.59 -17.41 4.04
N VAL A 232 5.78 -17.89 3.71
CA VAL A 232 6.18 -18.33 2.37
C VAL A 232 6.07 -19.84 2.29
N GLN A 233 5.49 -20.37 1.21
CA GLN A 233 5.30 -21.80 1.03
C GLN A 233 5.68 -22.19 -0.40
N ALA A 234 6.31 -23.36 -0.54
CA ALA A 234 6.47 -24.05 -1.81
C ALA A 234 5.53 -25.26 -1.85
N LEU A 235 4.77 -25.35 -2.91
CA LEU A 235 3.84 -26.45 -3.17
C LEU A 235 4.22 -27.16 -4.47
N ASP A 236 4.00 -28.47 -4.57
CA ASP A 236 3.95 -29.13 -5.86
C ASP A 236 2.73 -28.60 -6.64
N ALA A 237 2.95 -27.91 -7.75
CA ALA A 237 1.89 -27.28 -8.52
C ALA A 237 0.89 -28.30 -9.10
N THR A 238 1.28 -29.57 -9.25
CA THR A 238 0.44 -30.64 -9.79
C THR A 238 -0.49 -31.23 -8.74
N THR A 239 0.01 -31.45 -7.50
CA THR A 239 -0.71 -32.17 -6.46
C THR A 239 -1.21 -31.29 -5.31
N GLY A 240 -0.63 -30.08 -5.17
CA GLY A 240 -0.88 -29.21 -4.03
C GLY A 240 -0.15 -29.64 -2.75
N ASP A 241 0.75 -30.63 -2.81
CA ASP A 241 1.52 -31.09 -1.66
C ASP A 241 2.47 -29.99 -1.18
N LEU A 242 2.52 -29.78 0.15
CA LEU A 242 3.45 -28.83 0.76
C LEU A 242 4.87 -29.39 0.70
N LEU A 243 5.75 -28.69 0.01
CA LEU A 243 7.17 -29.05 -0.13
C LEU A 243 8.01 -28.48 1.01
N TRP A 244 7.83 -27.18 1.31
CA TRP A 244 8.38 -26.51 2.49
C TRP A 244 7.55 -25.28 2.85
N ALA A 245 7.71 -24.82 4.08
CA ALA A 245 7.15 -23.56 4.57
C ALA A 245 8.19 -22.80 5.39
N TYR A 246 8.16 -21.49 5.25
CA TYR A 246 8.93 -20.55 6.06
C TYR A 246 7.99 -19.50 6.62
N GLN A 247 8.09 -19.22 7.90
CA GLN A 247 7.41 -18.10 8.53
C GLN A 247 8.45 -17.12 9.06
N HIS A 248 8.39 -15.88 8.59
CA HIS A 248 9.27 -14.83 9.08
C HIS A 248 8.95 -14.51 10.54
N ASN A 249 10.00 -14.32 11.34
CA ASN A 249 9.84 -13.84 12.71
C ASN A 249 9.83 -12.32 12.68
N ILE A 250 8.65 -11.72 12.62
CA ILE A 250 8.48 -10.27 12.55
C ILE A 250 9.01 -9.65 13.85
N GLU A 251 10.00 -8.79 13.73
CA GLU A 251 10.60 -8.06 14.85
C GLU A 251 9.93 -6.71 15.00
N GLY A 252 9.38 -6.43 16.18
CA GLY A 252 8.68 -5.18 16.47
C GLY A 252 7.18 -5.27 16.19
N ASP A 253 6.53 -4.13 16.16
CA ASP A 253 5.08 -3.99 16.09
C ASP A 253 4.63 -3.63 14.67
N TYR A 254 4.80 -4.53 13.74
CA TYR A 254 4.35 -4.35 12.37
C TYR A 254 3.06 -5.12 12.10
N ASN A 255 2.17 -4.50 11.33
CA ASN A 255 1.03 -5.22 10.77
C ASN A 255 1.49 -6.09 9.62
N SER A 256 1.01 -7.33 9.63
CA SER A 256 1.11 -8.17 8.46
C SER A 256 0.16 -7.65 7.38
N GLU A 257 0.73 -7.01 6.37
CA GLU A 257 -0.02 -6.51 5.22
C GLU A 257 -0.13 -7.60 4.14
N SER A 258 -1.19 -7.50 3.34
CA SER A 258 -1.27 -8.28 2.10
C SER A 258 -0.25 -7.77 1.09
N LYS A 259 0.50 -8.69 0.49
CA LYS A 259 1.54 -8.38 -0.49
C LYS A 259 1.19 -8.94 -1.86
N LYS A 260 1.68 -8.31 -2.93
CA LYS A 260 1.38 -8.71 -4.32
C LYS A 260 2.14 -9.97 -4.76
N GLY A 261 3.23 -10.34 -4.09
CA GLY A 261 3.98 -11.54 -4.41
C GLY A 261 5.42 -11.51 -3.92
N VAL A 262 6.19 -12.43 -4.46
CA VAL A 262 7.62 -12.60 -4.22
C VAL A 262 8.39 -12.43 -5.52
N GLY A 263 9.72 -12.25 -5.45
CA GLY A 263 10.62 -12.40 -6.58
C GLY A 263 11.28 -13.77 -6.57
N ILE A 264 11.77 -14.21 -7.71
CA ILE A 264 12.62 -15.41 -7.83
C ILE A 264 13.84 -15.07 -8.68
N TYR A 265 15.02 -15.45 -8.21
CA TYR A 265 16.27 -15.23 -8.92
C TYR A 265 17.33 -16.21 -8.46
N GLU A 266 18.10 -16.76 -9.42
CA GLU A 266 19.01 -17.86 -9.17
C GLU A 266 18.31 -18.99 -8.40
N ASP A 267 18.82 -19.37 -7.24
CA ASP A 267 18.26 -20.37 -6.34
C ASP A 267 17.56 -19.73 -5.13
N LYS A 268 17.05 -18.49 -5.26
CA LYS A 268 16.48 -17.72 -4.16
C LYS A 268 15.05 -17.24 -4.43
N ILE A 269 14.24 -17.25 -3.37
CA ILE A 269 12.96 -16.55 -3.30
C ILE A 269 13.16 -15.26 -2.51
N ILE A 270 12.87 -14.12 -3.13
CA ILE A 270 13.09 -12.78 -2.61
C ILE A 270 11.78 -12.23 -2.05
N VAL A 271 11.76 -11.85 -0.80
CA VAL A 271 10.53 -11.48 -0.07
C VAL A 271 10.72 -10.19 0.70
N GLY A 272 9.80 -9.24 0.51
CA GLY A 272 9.66 -8.10 1.41
C GLY A 272 8.83 -8.47 2.64
N THR A 273 9.35 -8.26 3.84
CA THR A 273 8.70 -8.64 5.09
C THR A 273 7.92 -7.50 5.72
N SER A 274 7.06 -7.82 6.68
CA SER A 274 6.23 -6.82 7.37
C SER A 274 7.04 -5.90 8.28
N ASP A 275 8.21 -6.32 8.74
CA ASP A 275 9.17 -5.52 9.52
C ASP A 275 10.22 -4.80 8.64
N ILE A 276 9.86 -4.58 7.38
CA ILE A 276 10.62 -3.78 6.40
C ILE A 276 12.02 -4.31 6.16
N LYS A 277 12.13 -5.63 6.03
CA LYS A 277 13.34 -6.29 5.54
C LYS A 277 13.10 -6.88 4.15
N LEU A 278 14.13 -6.93 3.34
CA LEU A 278 14.20 -7.81 2.18
C LEU A 278 14.94 -9.07 2.59
N ILE A 279 14.30 -10.21 2.43
CA ILE A 279 14.92 -11.51 2.76
C ILE A 279 15.03 -12.39 1.52
N ALA A 280 16.04 -13.25 1.50
CA ALA A 280 16.17 -14.31 0.51
C ALA A 280 16.08 -15.67 1.17
N LEU A 281 15.22 -16.51 0.63
CA LEU A 281 15.08 -17.90 1.03
C LEU A 281 15.68 -18.80 -0.05
N ASP A 282 16.39 -19.84 0.33
CA ASP A 282 16.81 -20.89 -0.59
C ASP A 282 15.58 -21.56 -1.19
N ALA A 283 15.44 -21.57 -2.51
CA ALA A 283 14.23 -22.01 -3.19
C ALA A 283 13.94 -23.52 -3.02
N LYS A 284 14.98 -24.33 -2.81
CA LYS A 284 14.84 -25.78 -2.59
C LYS A 284 14.47 -26.13 -1.16
N THR A 285 14.92 -25.34 -0.19
CA THR A 285 14.82 -25.74 1.23
C THR A 285 13.96 -24.81 2.08
N GLY A 286 13.62 -23.62 1.57
CA GLY A 286 12.92 -22.59 2.32
C GLY A 286 13.75 -21.97 3.47
N ARG A 287 15.04 -22.28 3.55
CA ARG A 287 15.92 -21.71 4.59
C ARG A 287 16.31 -20.28 4.28
N LEU A 288 16.32 -19.45 5.31
CA LEU A 288 16.84 -18.08 5.20
C LEU A 288 18.30 -18.11 4.77
N ALA A 289 18.60 -17.49 3.64
CA ALA A 289 19.95 -17.34 3.11
C ALA A 289 20.58 -16.03 3.61
N TRP A 290 19.84 -14.92 3.50
CA TRP A 290 20.25 -13.60 4.01
C TRP A 290 19.03 -12.72 4.27
N GLU A 291 19.23 -11.67 5.05
CA GLU A 291 18.26 -10.61 5.27
C GLU A 291 18.95 -9.23 5.23
N HIS A 292 18.20 -8.23 4.75
CA HIS A 292 18.63 -6.85 4.68
C HIS A 292 17.51 -5.93 5.18
N ALA A 293 17.79 -5.10 6.17
CA ALA A 293 16.84 -4.10 6.66
C ALA A 293 16.84 -2.87 5.73
N VAL A 294 15.68 -2.48 5.24
CA VAL A 294 15.53 -1.27 4.43
C VAL A 294 15.51 -0.04 5.34
N ASP A 295 16.40 0.92 5.08
CA ASP A 295 16.41 2.17 5.82
C ASP A 295 15.20 3.04 5.42
N THR A 296 14.30 3.29 6.35
CA THR A 296 13.12 4.15 6.19
C THR A 296 13.31 5.55 6.78
N GLY A 297 14.51 5.90 7.21
CA GLY A 297 14.79 7.15 7.91
C GLY A 297 14.17 7.23 9.31
N GLY A 298 13.83 6.07 9.89
CA GLY A 298 13.17 5.98 11.21
C GLY A 298 11.64 6.05 11.18
N GLU A 299 11.03 6.21 9.99
CA GLU A 299 9.58 6.16 9.83
C GLU A 299 9.08 4.71 9.91
N LEU A 300 8.20 4.43 10.87
CA LEU A 300 7.69 3.07 11.14
C LEU A 300 6.48 2.68 10.30
N ASP A 301 5.87 3.63 9.58
CA ASP A 301 4.64 3.40 8.84
C ASP A 301 4.84 2.92 7.39
N HIS A 302 6.09 2.73 6.96
CA HIS A 302 6.37 2.12 5.66
C HIS A 302 6.05 0.62 5.66
N ARG A 303 5.63 0.11 4.50
CA ARG A 303 5.22 -1.28 4.31
C ARG A 303 5.58 -1.80 2.94
N PHE A 304 5.85 -3.10 2.85
CA PHE A 304 5.89 -3.80 1.58
C PHE A 304 4.47 -4.21 1.16
N LYS A 305 3.98 -3.69 0.03
CA LYS A 305 2.78 -4.22 -0.68
C LYS A 305 3.12 -4.70 -2.07
N SER A 306 4.09 -4.07 -2.74
CA SER A 306 4.60 -4.45 -4.04
C SER A 306 5.33 -5.80 -3.97
N ALA A 307 5.34 -6.56 -5.06
CA ALA A 307 6.29 -7.66 -5.24
C ALA A 307 7.63 -7.10 -5.73
N PRO A 308 8.77 -7.62 -5.27
CA PRO A 308 10.06 -7.27 -5.83
C PRO A 308 10.14 -7.66 -7.31
N MET A 309 10.52 -6.72 -8.17
CA MET A 309 10.82 -6.97 -9.58
C MET A 309 12.33 -7.14 -9.73
N ILE A 310 12.76 -8.26 -10.29
CA ILE A 310 14.17 -8.57 -10.43
C ILE A 310 14.65 -8.16 -11.82
N ILE A 311 15.68 -7.31 -11.88
CA ILE A 311 16.28 -6.80 -13.10
C ILE A 311 17.79 -6.67 -12.87
N ASN A 312 18.59 -7.31 -13.70
CA ASN A 312 20.06 -7.18 -13.68
C ASN A 312 20.64 -7.28 -12.26
N ASP A 313 20.34 -8.36 -11.54
CA ASP A 313 20.82 -8.62 -10.18
C ASP A 313 20.32 -7.64 -9.12
N LYS A 314 19.32 -6.82 -9.43
CA LYS A 314 18.69 -5.90 -8.48
C LYS A 314 17.23 -6.28 -8.21
N ALA A 315 16.82 -6.22 -6.95
CA ALA A 315 15.40 -6.23 -6.57
C ALA A 315 14.89 -4.79 -6.51
N ILE A 316 13.97 -4.43 -7.40
CA ILE A 316 13.40 -3.08 -7.50
C ILE A 316 11.94 -3.13 -7.02
N PHE A 317 11.59 -2.27 -6.07
CA PHE A 317 10.25 -2.24 -5.50
C PHE A 317 9.93 -0.87 -4.91
N GLY A 318 8.64 -0.57 -4.80
CA GLY A 318 8.16 0.61 -4.08
C GLY A 318 7.66 0.26 -2.69
N LEU A 319 7.72 1.21 -1.78
CA LEU A 319 7.12 1.12 -0.45
C LEU A 319 5.81 1.88 -0.37
N VAL A 320 4.99 1.50 0.59
CA VAL A 320 3.73 2.13 0.94
C VAL A 320 3.86 2.70 2.33
N GLY A 321 3.75 4.01 2.44
CA GLY A 321 3.46 4.67 3.71
C GLY A 321 2.07 5.25 3.58
N GLN A 322 1.18 4.92 4.50
CA GLN A 322 -0.14 5.52 4.49
C GLN A 322 -0.06 7.04 4.70
N MET A 323 -1.18 7.71 4.71
CA MET A 323 -1.38 9.17 4.75
C MET A 323 -0.50 9.96 5.75
N GLN A 324 0.38 9.32 6.49
CA GLN A 324 1.09 9.91 7.62
C GLN A 324 2.62 9.86 7.53
N VAL A 325 3.16 9.27 6.45
CA VAL A 325 4.61 9.29 6.27
C VAL A 325 5.03 10.66 5.76
N ALA A 326 5.61 11.44 6.63
CA ALA A 326 6.16 12.75 6.32
C ALA A 326 7.26 12.64 5.25
N GLY A 327 7.17 13.48 4.22
CA GLY A 327 8.09 13.41 3.08
C GLY A 327 7.79 12.28 2.09
N GLY A 328 6.72 11.51 2.30
CA GLY A 328 6.18 10.52 1.33
C GLY A 328 7.00 9.25 1.21
N ASN A 329 6.80 8.57 0.10
CA ASN A 329 7.31 7.23 -0.15
C ASN A 329 8.49 7.23 -1.14
N PHE A 330 9.02 6.05 -1.42
CA PHE A 330 10.14 5.89 -2.34
C PHE A 330 10.12 4.55 -3.07
N ILE A 331 10.84 4.49 -4.18
CA ILE A 331 11.21 3.29 -4.91
C ILE A 331 12.69 3.05 -4.63
N ILE A 332 13.06 1.80 -4.42
CA ILE A 332 14.41 1.41 -4.04
C ILE A 332 14.86 0.22 -4.89
N ALA A 333 16.14 0.16 -5.22
CA ALA A 333 16.79 -1.00 -5.76
C ALA A 333 17.83 -1.53 -4.77
N ILE A 334 17.74 -2.81 -4.47
CA ILE A 334 18.71 -3.54 -3.65
C ILE A 334 19.49 -4.48 -4.56
N ASP A 335 20.80 -4.39 -4.54
CA ASP A 335 21.69 -5.33 -5.22
C ASP A 335 21.63 -6.69 -4.50
N LEU A 336 21.29 -7.73 -5.24
CA LEU A 336 21.05 -9.08 -4.68
C LEU A 336 22.35 -9.84 -4.37
N GLN A 337 23.49 -9.38 -4.89
CA GLN A 337 24.80 -9.98 -4.61
C GLN A 337 25.41 -9.43 -3.31
N THR A 338 25.23 -8.12 -3.08
CA THR A 338 25.83 -7.43 -1.92
C THR A 338 24.82 -7.20 -0.79
N GLY A 339 23.52 -7.15 -1.10
CA GLY A 339 22.46 -6.73 -0.17
C GLY A 339 22.44 -5.22 0.07
N GLU A 340 23.24 -4.43 -0.63
CA GLU A 340 23.32 -2.98 -0.48
C GLU A 340 22.28 -2.26 -1.34
N GLU A 341 21.86 -1.08 -0.88
CA GLU A 341 21.02 -0.18 -1.67
C GLU A 341 21.83 0.35 -2.86
N ALA A 342 21.36 0.03 -4.09
CA ALA A 342 21.98 0.53 -5.31
C ALA A 342 21.54 1.96 -5.63
N TRP A 343 20.24 2.24 -5.48
CA TRP A 343 19.68 3.57 -5.68
C TRP A 343 18.28 3.71 -5.01
N ARG A 344 17.86 4.96 -4.84
CA ARG A 344 16.55 5.34 -4.30
C ARG A 344 15.96 6.52 -5.06
N PHE A 345 14.68 6.46 -5.37
CA PHE A 345 13.91 7.56 -5.94
C PHE A 345 12.71 7.90 -5.05
N TYR A 346 12.61 9.13 -4.62
CA TYR A 346 11.48 9.61 -3.83
C TYR A 346 10.28 9.97 -4.70
N THR A 347 9.12 9.44 -4.38
CA THR A 347 7.88 9.61 -5.17
C THR A 347 7.16 10.95 -4.91
N ILE A 348 7.71 11.76 -4.03
CA ILE A 348 7.30 13.15 -3.76
C ILE A 348 8.50 14.06 -4.03
N ALA A 349 8.32 15.06 -4.90
CA ALA A 349 9.38 16.01 -5.22
C ALA A 349 9.87 16.73 -3.95
N ARG A 350 11.17 16.78 -3.74
CA ARG A 350 11.80 17.45 -2.60
C ARG A 350 11.81 18.96 -2.82
N PRO A 351 11.73 19.79 -1.75
CA PRO A 351 11.64 21.26 -1.89
C PRO A 351 12.75 21.89 -2.73
N ASP A 352 13.97 21.36 -2.62
CA ASP A 352 15.16 21.91 -3.27
C ASP A 352 15.51 21.21 -4.60
N GLU A 353 14.67 20.29 -5.07
CA GLU A 353 14.85 19.55 -6.31
C GLU A 353 13.93 20.06 -7.42
N ALA A 354 14.11 19.50 -8.62
CA ALA A 354 13.20 19.73 -9.74
C ALA A 354 11.75 19.44 -9.31
N TYR A 355 10.82 20.34 -9.70
CA TYR A 355 9.40 20.25 -9.34
C TYR A 355 9.07 20.38 -7.84
N GLY A 356 10.04 20.71 -6.99
CA GLY A 356 9.82 20.95 -5.56
C GLY A 356 8.80 22.04 -5.26
N ASN A 357 8.60 22.95 -6.21
CA ASN A 357 7.60 24.03 -6.16
C ASN A 357 6.15 23.57 -6.47
N SER A 358 5.92 22.30 -6.81
CA SER A 358 4.59 21.75 -7.15
C SER A 358 3.70 21.44 -5.93
N TRP A 359 4.16 21.72 -4.72
CA TRP A 359 3.50 21.36 -3.47
C TRP A 359 2.98 22.58 -2.68
N ASN A 360 2.43 23.59 -3.36
CA ASN A 360 1.76 24.74 -2.73
C ASN A 360 2.60 25.42 -1.63
N GLY A 361 3.94 25.38 -1.75
CA GLY A 361 4.87 25.93 -0.75
C GLY A 361 4.92 25.15 0.57
N MET A 362 4.49 23.89 0.57
CA MET A 362 4.60 22.99 1.74
C MET A 362 6.06 22.63 2.01
N THR A 363 6.41 22.55 3.30
CA THR A 363 7.69 21.96 3.72
C THR A 363 7.68 20.44 3.45
N LEU A 364 8.81 19.78 3.55
CA LEU A 364 8.88 18.34 3.30
C LEU A 364 8.01 17.54 4.30
N GLU A 365 8.01 17.94 5.55
CA GLU A 365 7.26 17.30 6.64
C GLU A 365 5.73 17.44 6.47
N GLU A 366 5.28 18.44 5.72
CA GLU A 366 3.86 18.61 5.40
C GLU A 366 3.41 17.75 4.21
N ARG A 367 4.36 17.23 3.39
CA ARG A 367 4.04 16.46 2.17
C ARG A 367 3.84 14.99 2.51
N THR A 368 2.75 14.40 2.03
CA THR A 368 2.41 13.00 2.24
C THR A 368 1.87 12.37 0.95
N GLY A 369 1.78 11.04 0.91
CA GLY A 369 1.28 10.31 -0.26
C GLY A 369 2.37 9.69 -1.12
N GLY A 370 2.07 9.47 -2.40
CA GLY A 370 3.00 8.87 -3.34
C GLY A 370 3.33 7.40 -3.07
N SER A 371 2.42 6.67 -2.42
CA SER A 371 2.57 5.22 -2.16
C SER A 371 2.74 4.43 -3.44
N VAL A 372 3.64 3.44 -3.45
CA VAL A 372 3.86 2.54 -4.59
C VAL A 372 3.51 1.12 -4.20
N TRP A 373 2.24 0.77 -4.36
CA TRP A 373 1.69 -0.50 -3.91
C TRP A 373 1.54 -1.56 -5.02
N THR A 374 1.77 -1.17 -6.28
CA THR A 374 1.75 -2.07 -7.43
C THR A 374 3.19 -2.27 -7.95
N PRO A 375 3.59 -3.49 -8.29
CA PRO A 375 4.87 -3.72 -8.95
C PRO A 375 4.99 -2.93 -10.25
N GLY A 376 6.21 -2.49 -10.56
CA GLY A 376 6.52 -1.80 -11.80
C GLY A 376 6.48 -2.71 -13.03
N SER A 377 6.80 -2.13 -14.18
CA SER A 377 7.15 -2.84 -15.40
C SER A 377 8.54 -2.41 -15.87
N TYR A 378 9.16 -3.21 -16.73
CA TYR A 378 10.50 -2.94 -17.26
C TYR A 378 10.55 -3.15 -18.76
N ASP A 379 11.15 -2.20 -19.45
CA ASP A 379 11.45 -2.27 -20.87
C ASP A 379 12.95 -2.47 -21.10
N PRO A 380 13.38 -3.66 -21.52
CA PRO A 380 14.79 -3.91 -21.76
C PRO A 380 15.35 -3.15 -22.98
N GLU A 381 14.51 -2.66 -23.90
CA GLU A 381 14.98 -1.90 -25.06
C GLU A 381 15.45 -0.51 -24.68
N THR A 382 14.80 0.10 -23.70
CA THR A 382 15.13 1.45 -23.21
C THR A 382 15.89 1.44 -21.87
N ASN A 383 15.97 0.29 -21.20
CA ASN A 383 16.46 0.12 -19.84
C ASN A 383 15.67 0.94 -18.81
N LEU A 384 14.36 1.12 -19.02
CA LEU A 384 13.51 1.90 -18.14
C LEU A 384 12.57 1.03 -17.30
N VAL A 385 12.41 1.40 -16.03
CA VAL A 385 11.39 0.87 -15.14
C VAL A 385 10.27 1.89 -14.95
N TYR A 386 9.02 1.43 -14.98
CA TYR A 386 7.85 2.30 -14.89
C TYR A 386 7.07 2.00 -13.62
N PHE A 387 6.78 3.02 -12.83
CA PHE A 387 5.99 2.92 -11.61
C PHE A 387 4.86 3.95 -11.57
N GLY A 388 3.91 3.72 -10.67
CA GLY A 388 2.78 4.59 -10.43
C GLY A 388 2.65 4.98 -8.98
N PRO A 389 3.18 6.13 -8.57
CA PRO A 389 2.88 6.68 -7.27
C PRO A 389 1.39 7.02 -7.14
N ALA A 390 0.80 6.64 -6.01
CA ALA A 390 -0.57 6.94 -5.64
C ALA A 390 -0.77 8.45 -5.31
N PRO A 391 -2.01 8.93 -5.09
CA PRO A 391 -2.29 10.33 -4.80
C PRO A 391 -1.76 10.80 -3.44
N THR A 392 -2.08 12.07 -3.11
CA THR A 392 -1.73 12.70 -1.83
C THR A 392 -2.60 12.23 -0.67
N TYR A 393 -3.72 11.56 -0.95
CA TYR A 393 -4.74 11.16 0.02
C TYR A 393 -5.29 12.34 0.79
N ASP A 394 -5.81 13.23 0.75
CA ASP A 394 -6.34 14.32 1.56
C ASP A 394 -5.32 15.12 2.36
N THR A 395 -4.65 15.97 1.68
CA THR A 395 -3.93 17.07 2.30
C THR A 395 -4.80 18.33 2.23
N VAL A 396 -5.42 18.71 3.32
CA VAL A 396 -6.24 19.94 3.42
C VAL A 396 -5.49 21.16 2.85
N THR A 397 -4.20 21.23 3.09
CA THR A 397 -3.31 22.27 2.57
C THR A 397 -3.28 22.34 1.04
N MET A 398 -3.54 21.25 0.35
CA MET A 398 -3.59 21.22 -1.12
C MET A 398 -4.89 21.81 -1.70
N ARG A 399 -5.93 21.99 -0.89
CA ARG A 399 -7.19 22.67 -1.27
C ARG A 399 -7.11 24.19 -1.07
N GLU A 400 -6.25 24.63 -0.14
CA GLU A 400 -6.11 26.02 0.24
C GLU A 400 -4.85 26.60 -0.40
N PHE A 401 -5.00 27.20 -1.58
CA PHE A 401 -3.87 27.80 -2.30
C PHE A 401 -3.23 28.90 -1.46
N ARG A 402 -1.98 28.71 -1.07
CA ARG A 402 -1.19 29.70 -0.33
C ARG A 402 -0.80 30.92 -1.17
N ASN A 403 -1.01 30.85 -2.50
CA ASN A 403 -0.69 31.91 -3.46
C ASN A 403 0.77 32.40 -3.38
N ILE A 404 1.71 31.51 -3.11
CA ILE A 404 3.13 31.81 -3.09
C ILE A 404 3.63 31.91 -4.54
N PRO A 405 4.25 33.04 -4.95
CA PRO A 405 4.74 33.18 -6.32
C PRO A 405 5.70 32.07 -6.74
N GLY A 406 5.47 31.49 -7.91
CA GLY A 406 6.30 30.43 -8.47
C GLY A 406 5.99 29.03 -7.96
N THR A 407 4.95 28.84 -7.13
CA THR A 407 4.48 27.53 -6.71
C THR A 407 3.21 27.12 -7.46
N THR A 408 3.03 25.81 -7.64
CA THR A 408 1.79 25.17 -8.11
C THR A 408 1.29 24.18 -7.07
N SER A 409 0.12 23.59 -7.30
CA SER A 409 -0.47 22.57 -6.43
C SER A 409 -0.59 21.20 -7.13
N ASP A 410 0.26 20.93 -8.11
CA ASP A 410 0.21 19.69 -8.88
C ASP A 410 0.59 18.46 -8.06
N ALA A 411 1.33 18.63 -6.99
CA ALA A 411 1.79 17.57 -6.07
C ALA A 411 2.62 16.47 -6.75
N LEU A 412 3.64 16.85 -7.53
CA LEU A 412 4.49 15.87 -8.22
C LEU A 412 5.33 15.06 -7.21
N TYR A 413 5.46 13.72 -7.41
CA TYR A 413 5.04 12.93 -8.59
C TYR A 413 3.79 12.08 -8.30
N THR A 414 2.88 12.51 -7.43
CA THR A 414 1.64 11.75 -7.17
C THR A 414 0.81 11.56 -8.44
N ASN A 415 0.07 10.47 -8.51
CA ASN A 415 -0.79 10.10 -9.65
C ASN A 415 -0.10 10.25 -11.02
N SER A 416 1.15 9.83 -11.10
CA SER A 416 1.95 9.87 -12.32
C SER A 416 2.35 8.48 -12.78
N THR A 417 2.66 8.34 -14.06
CA THR A 417 3.62 7.34 -14.51
C THR A 417 4.99 7.98 -14.45
N ILE A 418 5.93 7.34 -13.76
CA ILE A 418 7.34 7.74 -13.71
C ILE A 418 8.18 6.67 -14.38
N ALA A 419 9.13 7.09 -15.19
CA ALA A 419 10.12 6.23 -15.85
C ALA A 419 11.50 6.54 -15.29
N LEU A 420 12.11 5.53 -14.68
CA LEU A 420 13.44 5.62 -14.09
C LEU A 420 14.40 4.73 -14.88
N ASP A 421 15.64 5.17 -15.02
CA ASP A 421 16.72 4.30 -15.48
C ASP A 421 16.90 3.15 -14.48
N ALA A 422 16.89 1.91 -14.96
CA ALA A 422 16.91 0.72 -14.10
C ALA A 422 18.23 0.54 -13.33
N ASP A 423 19.31 1.10 -13.83
CA ASP A 423 20.64 0.96 -13.21
C ASP A 423 20.93 2.05 -12.18
N THR A 424 20.43 3.27 -12.41
CA THR A 424 20.77 4.46 -11.60
C THR A 424 19.62 5.00 -10.75
N GLY A 425 18.36 4.67 -11.10
CA GLY A 425 17.17 5.25 -10.47
C GLY A 425 16.90 6.71 -10.86
N GLU A 426 17.67 7.26 -11.82
CA GLU A 426 17.43 8.63 -12.30
C GLU A 426 16.12 8.72 -13.08
N LEU A 427 15.37 9.81 -12.82
CA LEU A 427 14.13 10.10 -13.54
C LEU A 427 14.44 10.49 -14.99
N VAL A 428 13.92 9.69 -15.92
CA VAL A 428 14.04 9.98 -17.37
C VAL A 428 12.85 10.82 -17.84
N TRP A 429 11.64 10.41 -17.48
CA TRP A 429 10.41 11.17 -17.75
C TRP A 429 9.31 10.85 -16.74
N HIS A 430 8.33 11.72 -16.67
CA HIS A 430 7.07 11.48 -15.96
C HIS A 430 5.89 12.03 -16.76
N PHE A 431 4.73 11.41 -16.55
CA PHE A 431 3.44 11.91 -17.05
C PHE A 431 2.44 11.87 -15.90
N GLN A 432 1.91 13.04 -15.52
CA GLN A 432 0.94 13.13 -14.41
C GLN A 432 -0.48 12.97 -14.94
N HIS A 433 -1.15 11.92 -14.52
CA HIS A 433 -2.49 11.55 -14.95
C HIS A 433 -3.57 12.49 -14.35
N VAL A 434 -3.44 12.81 -13.08
CA VAL A 434 -4.32 13.73 -12.36
C VAL A 434 -3.47 14.64 -11.47
N ARG A 435 -3.59 15.93 -11.69
CA ARG A 435 -2.96 16.94 -10.84
C ARG A 435 -3.79 17.14 -9.58
N ASN A 436 -3.13 17.24 -8.43
CA ASN A 436 -3.77 17.53 -7.15
C ASN A 436 -5.02 16.68 -6.90
N ASP A 437 -4.88 15.36 -7.00
CA ASP A 437 -5.99 14.45 -6.75
C ASP A 437 -6.32 14.40 -5.26
N LEU A 438 -7.49 14.91 -4.93
CA LEU A 438 -8.07 14.93 -3.60
C LEU A 438 -9.28 14.00 -3.46
N LEU A 439 -9.59 13.22 -4.51
CA LEU A 439 -10.71 12.28 -4.57
C LEU A 439 -10.28 10.82 -4.49
N ASP A 440 -8.99 10.59 -4.33
CA ASP A 440 -8.39 9.25 -4.29
C ASP A 440 -8.67 8.44 -5.58
N LEU A 441 -8.43 9.07 -6.72
CA LEU A 441 -8.68 8.50 -8.06
C LEU A 441 -7.49 7.75 -8.64
N ASP A 442 -6.70 7.13 -7.83
CA ASP A 442 -5.48 6.40 -8.16
C ASP A 442 -5.23 6.05 -9.63
N TRP A 443 -4.02 6.35 -10.09
CA TRP A 443 -3.37 5.73 -11.27
C TRP A 443 -2.19 4.84 -10.85
N ALA A 444 -2.19 4.31 -9.63
CA ALA A 444 -1.14 3.49 -9.05
C ALA A 444 -1.23 2.00 -9.43
N PHE A 445 -1.84 1.70 -10.58
CA PHE A 445 -2.06 0.34 -11.07
C PHE A 445 -0.91 -0.15 -11.96
N GLU A 446 -1.09 -1.30 -12.60
CA GLU A 446 -0.09 -1.86 -13.52
C GLU A 446 0.15 -0.95 -14.73
N ARG A 447 1.39 -0.95 -15.22
CA ARG A 447 1.79 -0.37 -16.49
C ARG A 447 2.06 -1.52 -17.44
N GLN A 448 1.29 -1.59 -18.54
CA GLN A 448 1.51 -2.57 -19.59
C GLN A 448 2.35 -1.95 -20.68
N ILE A 449 3.40 -2.65 -21.13
CA ILE A 449 4.21 -2.21 -22.27
C ILE A 449 3.74 -3.00 -23.48
N ILE A 450 3.11 -2.30 -24.43
CA ILE A 450 2.53 -2.89 -25.62
C ILE A 450 2.77 -2.01 -26.86
N GLU A 451 2.65 -2.62 -28.03
CA GLU A 451 2.65 -1.89 -29.30
C GLU A 451 1.24 -1.37 -29.59
N VAL A 452 1.10 -0.06 -29.83
CA VAL A 452 -0.17 0.59 -30.17
C VAL A 452 -0.08 1.30 -31.53
N PRO A 453 -1.15 1.29 -32.33
CA PRO A 453 -1.20 2.08 -33.55
C PRO A 453 -1.41 3.57 -33.22
N PHE A 454 -0.49 4.41 -33.67
CA PHE A 454 -0.58 5.85 -33.47
C PHE A 454 -0.07 6.60 -34.73
N ASN A 455 -0.89 7.49 -35.28
CA ASN A 455 -0.58 8.28 -36.48
C ASN A 455 -0.08 7.47 -37.70
N GLY A 456 -0.55 6.22 -37.84
CA GLY A 456 -0.21 5.33 -38.94
C GLY A 456 1.05 4.49 -38.76
N GLU A 457 1.69 4.59 -37.60
CA GLU A 457 2.85 3.78 -37.18
C GLU A 457 2.53 2.98 -35.92
N MET A 458 3.26 1.89 -35.68
CA MET A 458 3.22 1.20 -34.40
C MET A 458 4.20 1.88 -33.44
N ARG A 459 3.72 2.20 -32.24
CA ARG A 459 4.51 2.84 -31.20
C ARG A 459 4.54 1.95 -29.95
N ARG A 460 5.71 1.76 -29.40
CA ARG A 460 5.88 1.10 -28.11
C ARG A 460 5.40 2.03 -27.01
N ALA A 461 4.38 1.61 -26.29
CA ALA A 461 3.69 2.46 -25.34
C ALA A 461 3.59 1.83 -23.96
N VAL A 462 3.63 2.67 -22.94
CA VAL A 462 3.19 2.35 -21.57
C VAL A 462 1.71 2.68 -21.46
N VAL A 463 0.89 1.67 -21.20
CA VAL A 463 -0.56 1.80 -21.07
C VAL A 463 -0.97 1.52 -19.62
N THR A 464 -1.78 2.38 -19.05
CA THR A 464 -2.37 2.20 -17.72
C THR A 464 -3.75 2.82 -17.64
N GLY A 465 -4.56 2.41 -16.68
CA GLY A 465 -5.88 3.00 -16.45
C GLY A 465 -6.09 3.33 -14.96
N GLY A 466 -6.70 4.47 -14.68
CA GLY A 466 -7.00 4.90 -13.32
C GLY A 466 -8.37 4.44 -12.81
N LYS A 467 -8.67 4.78 -11.56
CA LYS A 467 -9.98 4.51 -10.90
C LYS A 467 -11.17 5.10 -11.66
N ALA A 468 -10.96 6.18 -12.40
CA ALA A 468 -12.00 6.78 -13.27
C ALA A 468 -12.32 5.94 -14.52
N ALA A 469 -11.69 4.77 -14.72
CA ALA A 469 -11.81 3.95 -15.92
C ALA A 469 -11.43 4.70 -17.21
N ILE A 470 -10.46 5.58 -17.13
CA ILE A 470 -9.78 6.20 -18.26
C ILE A 470 -8.46 5.49 -18.45
N PHE A 471 -8.24 4.94 -19.64
CA PHE A 471 -6.98 4.34 -20.04
C PHE A 471 -6.15 5.35 -20.83
N GLU A 472 -4.85 5.40 -20.56
CA GLU A 472 -3.93 6.35 -21.19
C GLU A 472 -2.70 5.62 -21.71
N ALA A 473 -2.23 6.07 -22.86
CA ALA A 473 -1.03 5.56 -23.51
C ALA A 473 0.00 6.68 -23.65
N MET A 474 1.23 6.41 -23.21
CA MET A 474 2.40 7.26 -23.36
C MET A 474 3.47 6.49 -24.13
N ASP A 475 4.24 7.18 -24.98
CA ASP A 475 5.42 6.60 -25.61
C ASP A 475 6.40 6.09 -24.52
N ALA A 476 6.83 4.85 -24.63
CA ALA A 476 7.61 4.21 -23.58
C ALA A 476 8.98 4.89 -23.37
N ALA A 477 9.62 5.37 -24.42
CA ALA A 477 10.95 5.97 -24.34
C ALA A 477 10.92 7.43 -23.85
N THR A 478 9.87 8.18 -24.20
CA THR A 478 9.87 9.64 -24.05
C THR A 478 8.83 10.19 -23.10
N GLY A 479 7.79 9.39 -22.77
CA GLY A 479 6.63 9.85 -22.02
C GLY A 479 5.67 10.75 -22.81
N GLU A 480 5.89 10.91 -24.14
CA GLU A 480 4.94 11.63 -24.99
C GLU A 480 3.54 11.04 -24.86
N TYR A 481 2.56 11.89 -24.55
CA TYR A 481 1.17 11.46 -24.52
C TYR A 481 0.70 11.07 -25.93
N LEU A 482 0.11 9.89 -26.04
CA LEU A 482 -0.40 9.37 -27.31
C LEU A 482 -1.92 9.52 -27.42
N PHE A 483 -2.66 8.93 -26.50
CA PHE A 483 -4.11 9.01 -26.45
C PHE A 483 -4.69 8.57 -25.11
N SER A 484 -5.97 8.90 -24.89
CA SER A 484 -6.81 8.35 -23.81
C SER A 484 -8.05 7.67 -24.37
N ILE A 485 -8.54 6.68 -23.63
CA ILE A 485 -9.85 6.04 -23.87
C ILE A 485 -10.64 6.15 -22.57
N ASP A 486 -11.66 6.99 -22.57
CA ASP A 486 -12.64 7.06 -21.49
C ASP A 486 -13.70 5.97 -21.72
N MET A 487 -13.94 5.15 -20.70
CA MET A 487 -14.96 4.09 -20.74
C MET A 487 -16.38 4.61 -20.43
N ASP A 488 -16.55 5.93 -20.33
CA ASP A 488 -17.80 6.61 -19.98
C ASP A 488 -18.41 6.16 -18.64
N MET A 489 -17.55 5.82 -17.67
CA MET A 489 -17.95 5.37 -16.33
C MET A 489 -17.69 6.41 -15.25
N GLN A 490 -17.49 7.67 -15.63
CA GLN A 490 -17.12 8.75 -14.73
C GLN A 490 -17.87 10.06 -15.02
N ASN A 491 -17.98 10.92 -14.00
CA ASN A 491 -18.42 12.31 -14.12
C ASN A 491 -17.48 13.28 -13.38
N VAL A 492 -16.22 12.89 -13.26
CA VAL A 492 -15.16 13.69 -12.66
C VAL A 492 -14.57 14.66 -13.67
N PHE A 493 -14.24 14.17 -14.85
CA PHE A 493 -13.57 14.93 -15.90
C PHE A 493 -14.55 15.26 -17.04
N SER A 494 -14.64 16.55 -17.38
CA SER A 494 -15.50 17.08 -18.45
C SER A 494 -14.81 17.08 -19.81
N GLU A 495 -13.47 17.11 -19.82
CA GLU A 495 -12.66 17.18 -21.03
C GLU A 495 -11.28 16.60 -20.78
N ILE A 496 -10.72 15.95 -21.80
CA ILE A 496 -9.32 15.52 -21.87
C ILE A 496 -8.73 16.17 -23.13
N ASP A 497 -7.68 16.98 -22.98
CA ASP A 497 -6.98 17.57 -24.14
C ASP A 497 -6.35 16.44 -24.97
N PRO A 498 -6.75 16.26 -26.24
CA PRO A 498 -6.29 15.14 -27.06
C PRO A 498 -4.81 15.21 -27.45
N ARG A 499 -4.11 16.30 -27.14
CA ARG A 499 -2.68 16.49 -27.45
C ARG A 499 -1.79 16.30 -26.23
N THR A 500 -2.30 16.60 -25.04
CA THR A 500 -1.51 16.61 -23.81
C THR A 500 -1.99 15.62 -22.76
N GLY A 501 -3.23 15.14 -22.87
CA GLY A 501 -3.88 14.31 -21.85
C GLY A 501 -4.34 15.10 -20.60
N ASP A 502 -4.15 16.42 -20.59
CA ASP A 502 -4.60 17.28 -19.49
C ASP A 502 -6.12 17.17 -19.30
N LYS A 503 -6.54 17.01 -18.06
CA LYS A 503 -7.93 16.79 -17.71
C LYS A 503 -8.54 18.02 -17.03
N THR A 504 -9.71 18.41 -17.50
CA THR A 504 -10.54 19.45 -16.86
C THR A 504 -11.63 18.76 -16.04
N MET A 505 -11.68 19.06 -14.75
CA MET A 505 -12.71 18.50 -13.87
C MET A 505 -14.04 19.24 -14.04
N PHE A 506 -15.16 18.51 -13.90
CA PHE A 506 -16.46 19.14 -13.69
C PHE A 506 -16.44 19.98 -12.41
N PRO A 507 -17.06 21.18 -12.40
CA PRO A 507 -17.09 22.03 -11.19
C PRO A 507 -17.64 21.32 -9.94
N ALA A 508 -18.57 20.39 -10.11
CA ALA A 508 -19.14 19.59 -9.03
C ALA A 508 -18.14 18.59 -8.41
N ALA A 509 -17.13 18.17 -9.17
CA ALA A 509 -16.10 17.25 -8.70
C ALA A 509 -14.96 17.98 -7.93
N VAL A 510 -14.76 19.27 -8.19
CA VAL A 510 -13.71 20.06 -7.54
C VAL A 510 -14.06 20.27 -6.07
N LEU A 511 -13.14 19.90 -5.16
CA LEU A 511 -13.26 20.19 -3.73
C LEU A 511 -12.99 21.68 -3.46
N GLN A 512 -13.91 22.32 -2.73
CA GLN A 512 -13.77 23.71 -2.38
C GLN A 512 -13.05 23.90 -1.04
N PRO A 513 -12.36 25.03 -0.82
CA PRO A 513 -11.84 25.38 0.49
C PRO A 513 -12.93 25.31 1.56
N GLY A 514 -12.64 24.66 2.68
CA GLY A 514 -13.59 24.48 3.80
C GLY A 514 -14.64 23.36 3.61
N GLU A 515 -14.71 22.70 2.45
CA GLU A 515 -15.48 21.47 2.34
C GLU A 515 -14.86 20.39 3.25
N PRO A 516 -15.67 19.58 3.91
CA PRO A 516 -15.13 18.41 4.61
C PRO A 516 -14.48 17.47 3.58
N THR A 517 -13.46 16.76 4.02
CA THR A 517 -12.88 15.67 3.21
C THR A 517 -13.98 14.69 2.87
N PRO A 518 -14.16 14.33 1.59
CA PRO A 518 -15.26 13.46 1.18
C PRO A 518 -15.12 12.03 1.70
N GLY A 519 -14.01 11.70 2.35
CA GLY A 519 -13.70 10.31 2.70
C GLY A 519 -13.63 9.45 1.45
N LEU A 520 -14.43 8.36 1.40
CA LEU A 520 -14.46 7.48 0.23
C LEU A 520 -15.31 8.00 -0.93
N ALA A 521 -16.23 8.95 -0.70
CA ALA A 521 -17.10 9.45 -1.77
C ALA A 521 -17.49 10.92 -1.61
N LYS A 522 -17.57 11.63 -2.71
CA LYS A 522 -18.21 12.95 -2.80
C LYS A 522 -19.59 12.79 -3.42
N ASN A 523 -20.63 13.34 -2.80
CA ASN A 523 -22.01 13.25 -3.30
C ASN A 523 -22.12 13.76 -4.74
N GLY A 524 -22.69 12.93 -5.61
CA GLY A 524 -22.89 13.24 -7.02
C GLY A 524 -21.64 13.07 -7.89
N VAL A 525 -20.53 12.60 -7.35
CA VAL A 525 -19.30 12.26 -8.07
C VAL A 525 -19.19 10.74 -8.23
N CYS A 526 -18.91 10.30 -9.45
CA CYS A 526 -18.73 8.91 -9.83
C CYS A 526 -17.47 8.78 -10.71
N PRO A 527 -16.61 7.78 -10.46
CA PRO A 527 -16.68 6.84 -9.33
C PRO A 527 -16.34 7.50 -8.00
N ASP A 528 -16.59 6.80 -6.91
CA ASP A 528 -16.03 7.09 -5.60
C ASP A 528 -14.56 6.62 -5.51
N ALA A 529 -13.95 6.70 -4.32
CA ALA A 529 -12.56 6.28 -4.11
C ALA A 529 -12.33 4.76 -4.32
N LEU A 530 -13.38 3.94 -4.38
CA LEU A 530 -13.25 2.52 -4.77
C LEU A 530 -13.05 2.36 -6.28
N GLY A 531 -13.46 3.35 -7.07
CA GLY A 531 -13.22 3.39 -8.50
C GLY A 531 -14.17 2.54 -9.34
N ALA A 532 -14.27 2.85 -10.62
CA ALA A 532 -14.86 1.97 -11.65
C ALA A 532 -13.92 0.79 -11.96
N ARG A 533 -12.64 0.93 -11.71
CA ARG A 533 -11.63 -0.14 -11.56
C ARG A 533 -10.78 0.14 -10.33
N ASN A 534 -10.14 -0.89 -9.79
CA ASN A 534 -9.23 -0.76 -8.66
C ASN A 534 -8.06 -1.76 -8.82
N MET A 535 -7.70 -2.46 -7.77
CA MET A 535 -6.55 -3.37 -7.70
C MET A 535 -6.62 -4.58 -8.65
N GLN A 536 -7.78 -4.87 -9.23
CA GLN A 536 -7.93 -5.90 -10.25
C GLN A 536 -7.18 -5.48 -11.50
N THR A 537 -6.18 -6.26 -11.87
CA THR A 537 -5.30 -5.95 -13.00
C THR A 537 -5.93 -6.32 -14.34
N THR A 538 -5.63 -5.53 -15.38
CA THR A 538 -5.97 -5.87 -16.77
C THR A 538 -5.04 -6.94 -17.32
N SER A 539 -5.46 -7.62 -18.38
CA SER A 539 -4.61 -8.53 -19.17
C SER A 539 -4.59 -8.10 -20.61
N TYR A 540 -3.48 -8.33 -21.29
CA TYR A 540 -3.36 -8.09 -22.71
C TYR A 540 -2.86 -9.34 -23.42
N ASN A 541 -3.61 -9.80 -24.39
CA ASN A 541 -3.25 -10.92 -25.25
C ASN A 541 -2.64 -10.40 -26.56
N PRO A 542 -1.32 -10.53 -26.77
CA PRO A 542 -0.65 -10.01 -27.97
C PRO A 542 -1.07 -10.69 -29.26
N SER A 543 -1.60 -11.93 -29.20
CA SER A 543 -2.07 -12.65 -30.40
C SER A 543 -3.40 -12.15 -30.94
N THR A 544 -4.24 -11.53 -30.09
CA THR A 544 -5.56 -11.00 -30.46
C THR A 544 -5.65 -9.48 -30.37
N ASN A 545 -4.63 -8.83 -29.84
CA ASN A 545 -4.60 -7.41 -29.52
C ASN A 545 -5.77 -6.97 -28.58
N MET A 546 -6.10 -7.81 -27.62
CA MET A 546 -7.18 -7.57 -26.65
C MET A 546 -6.71 -7.76 -25.22
#